data_b568997ae84ad35e87b7bd17e99e1f3f
#
_entry.id   b568997ae84ad35e87b7bd17e99e1f3f
#
_cell.length_a   1.000
_cell.length_b   1.000
_cell.length_c   1.000
_cell.angle_alpha   90.00
_cell.angle_beta   90.00
_cell.angle_gamma   90.00
#
_symmetry.space_group_name_H-M   'P 1'
#
loop_
_entity.id
_entity.type
_entity.pdbx_description
1 polymer ?
#
loop_
_entity_poly.entity_id
_entity_poly.type
_entity_poly.pdbx_seq_one_letter_code
_entity_poly.pdbx_strand_id
1 'polypeptide(L)'
;MPASYLQQSEADLIAIIEGVKARMGSRLFLPAHHYQKDEVVQFADATGDSLQLAQVAKQMTEAEYTVFCGVHFMAETADMLTDASHTVVLPDMRAGCSMADMANDTQTERAFTILTERFGESILPLTYVNSTAAIKAFVGRHGGATVTSSNAVQMVEWALAERDILFFLPDQHLGRNTAHALGIPLEQMAIWDPIKDELVFDGEDQDVRVILWKGHCSVHEKFTVGQIDQFRKTDPERKILVHPECSHEVVTASDLNGSTAYIIQQIERAAPGTKWAIGTEMNLVNRLATTHPELDIVSLNPFMCPCLTMNRIDLPHLAWALEQVEAGEPVNIITVDAETTRYAVLALERMLARS
;
A
#
# COMPACT_ATOMS: atom_id res chain seq x y z
N MET A 1 11.04 21.07 7.59
CA MET A 1 12.19 21.35 6.71
C MET A 1 12.45 22.86 6.65
N PRO A 2 13.71 23.34 6.72
CA PRO A 2 14.05 24.74 6.52
C PRO A 2 13.74 25.25 5.12
N ALA A 3 13.29 26.50 5.01
CA ALA A 3 12.91 27.10 3.72
C ALA A 3 14.09 27.24 2.72
N SER A 4 15.33 27.21 3.22
CA SER A 4 16.53 27.25 2.37
C SER A 4 16.61 26.12 1.36
N TYR A 5 16.08 24.93 1.67
CA TYR A 5 16.05 23.79 0.74
C TYR A 5 15.10 24.02 -0.44
N LEU A 6 14.01 24.77 -0.24
CA LEU A 6 13.07 25.15 -1.33
C LEU A 6 13.67 26.18 -2.30
N GLN A 7 14.78 26.83 -1.93
CA GLN A 7 15.45 27.85 -2.74
C GLN A 7 16.64 27.30 -3.52
N GLN A 8 17.03 26.06 -3.26
CA GLN A 8 18.13 25.40 -3.97
C GLN A 8 17.69 24.95 -5.37
N SER A 9 18.63 24.92 -6.29
CA SER A 9 18.38 24.34 -7.61
C SER A 9 18.26 22.80 -7.53
N GLU A 10 17.58 22.22 -8.50
CA GLU A 10 17.50 20.76 -8.61
C GLU A 10 18.89 20.12 -8.64
N ALA A 11 19.83 20.72 -9.38
CA ALA A 11 21.20 20.21 -9.47
C ALA A 11 21.95 20.25 -8.12
N ASP A 12 21.73 21.28 -7.31
CA ASP A 12 22.33 21.36 -5.97
C ASP A 12 21.74 20.30 -5.04
N LEU A 13 20.43 20.09 -5.08
CA LEU A 13 19.76 19.05 -4.28
C LEU A 13 20.23 17.64 -4.67
N ILE A 14 20.36 17.37 -5.96
CA ILE A 14 20.91 16.11 -6.47
C ILE A 14 22.34 15.91 -5.94
N ALA A 15 23.19 16.93 -6.04
CA ALA A 15 24.56 16.85 -5.57
C ALA A 15 24.66 16.60 -4.05
N ILE A 16 23.75 17.17 -3.25
CA ILE A 16 23.65 16.91 -1.82
C ILE A 16 23.31 15.44 -1.58
N ILE A 17 22.24 14.92 -2.21
CA ILE A 17 21.76 13.56 -2.03
C ILE A 17 22.86 12.54 -2.41
N GLU A 18 23.47 12.69 -3.58
CA GLU A 18 24.56 11.83 -4.04
C GLU A 18 25.79 11.90 -3.12
N GLY A 19 26.14 13.11 -2.68
CA GLY A 19 27.25 13.33 -1.78
C GLY A 19 27.06 12.65 -0.42
N VAL A 20 25.90 12.77 0.19
CA VAL A 20 25.57 12.07 1.45
C VAL A 20 25.58 10.57 1.26
N LYS A 21 24.93 10.06 0.22
CA LYS A 21 24.94 8.62 -0.07
C LYS A 21 26.35 8.07 -0.22
N ALA A 22 27.22 8.77 -0.96
CA ALA A 22 28.60 8.35 -1.16
C ALA A 22 29.41 8.32 0.15
N ARG A 23 29.20 9.29 1.05
CA ARG A 23 29.94 9.38 2.33
C ARG A 23 29.41 8.38 3.37
N MET A 24 28.12 8.15 3.41
CA MET A 24 27.53 7.20 4.36
C MET A 24 27.67 5.74 3.94
N GLY A 25 27.67 5.46 2.63
CA GLY A 25 27.86 4.10 2.09
C GLY A 25 26.83 3.11 2.65
N SER A 26 27.31 1.93 3.12
CA SER A 26 26.46 0.86 3.65
C SER A 26 25.71 1.21 4.95
N ARG A 27 26.08 2.31 5.63
CA ARG A 27 25.38 2.78 6.83
C ARG A 27 23.98 3.39 6.53
N LEU A 28 23.73 3.73 5.27
CA LEU A 28 22.48 4.31 4.81
C LEU A 28 21.78 3.36 3.82
N PHE A 29 20.52 3.06 4.07
CA PHE A 29 19.63 2.39 3.13
C PHE A 29 18.48 3.33 2.72
N LEU A 30 18.27 3.50 1.42
CA LEU A 30 17.25 4.39 0.86
C LEU A 30 16.26 3.58 -0.01
N PRO A 31 15.25 2.95 0.58
CA PRO A 31 14.19 2.30 -0.17
C PRO A 31 13.18 3.31 -0.72
N ALA A 32 12.66 3.06 -1.93
CA ALA A 32 11.58 3.86 -2.52
C ALA A 32 10.44 3.00 -3.03
N HIS A 33 9.21 3.40 -2.71
CA HIS A 33 8.03 2.73 -3.23
C HIS A 33 7.84 3.02 -4.74
N HIS A 34 7.30 2.06 -5.48
CA HIS A 34 7.02 2.20 -6.92
C HIS A 34 6.19 3.44 -7.30
N TYR A 35 5.39 3.98 -6.38
CA TYR A 35 4.55 5.16 -6.62
C TYR A 35 5.24 6.50 -6.34
N GLN A 36 6.51 6.47 -5.94
CA GLN A 36 7.29 7.69 -5.78
C GLN A 36 7.61 8.33 -7.13
N LYS A 37 7.87 9.66 -7.11
CA LYS A 37 8.36 10.41 -8.27
C LYS A 37 9.70 9.89 -8.77
N ASP A 38 9.94 9.96 -10.05
CA ASP A 38 11.21 9.52 -10.65
C ASP A 38 12.41 10.32 -10.11
N GLU A 39 12.21 11.62 -9.81
CA GLU A 39 13.23 12.46 -9.19
C GLU A 39 13.71 11.94 -7.81
N VAL A 40 12.90 11.15 -7.11
CA VAL A 40 13.25 10.49 -5.84
C VAL A 40 13.73 9.06 -6.06
N VAL A 41 13.01 8.30 -6.90
CA VAL A 41 13.31 6.88 -7.16
C VAL A 41 14.72 6.68 -7.73
N GLN A 42 15.24 7.63 -8.50
CA GLN A 42 16.59 7.54 -9.07
C GLN A 42 17.70 7.34 -8.04
N PHE A 43 17.48 7.71 -6.78
CA PHE A 43 18.44 7.54 -5.69
C PHE A 43 18.22 6.29 -4.86
N ALA A 44 17.14 5.53 -5.13
CA ALA A 44 16.79 4.38 -4.32
C ALA A 44 17.82 3.25 -4.43
N ASP A 45 18.14 2.64 -3.29
CA ASP A 45 18.96 1.41 -3.23
C ASP A 45 18.10 0.17 -3.52
N ALA A 46 16.79 0.27 -3.28
CA ALA A 46 15.81 -0.73 -3.66
C ALA A 46 14.47 -0.07 -3.98
N THR A 47 13.77 -0.61 -4.99
CA THR A 47 12.40 -0.22 -5.34
C THR A 47 11.49 -1.42 -5.15
N GLY A 48 10.30 -1.21 -4.59
CA GLY A 48 9.39 -2.32 -4.32
C GLY A 48 8.02 -1.85 -3.85
N ASP A 49 7.16 -2.82 -3.53
CA ASP A 49 5.96 -2.57 -2.75
C ASP A 49 6.27 -2.45 -1.26
N SER A 50 5.25 -2.12 -0.45
CA SER A 50 5.41 -1.86 0.99
C SER A 50 6.06 -3.01 1.75
N LEU A 51 5.70 -4.25 1.43
CA LEU A 51 6.21 -5.42 2.14
C LEU A 51 7.61 -5.81 1.67
N GLN A 52 7.84 -5.80 0.36
CA GLN A 52 9.16 -6.09 -0.22
C GLN A 52 10.21 -5.15 0.37
N LEU A 53 9.91 -3.85 0.44
CA LEU A 53 10.84 -2.85 0.97
C LEU A 53 11.12 -3.04 2.47
N ALA A 54 10.11 -3.39 3.27
CA ALA A 54 10.29 -3.67 4.68
C ALA A 54 11.13 -4.96 4.90
N GLN A 55 10.94 -5.99 4.08
CA GLN A 55 11.75 -7.20 4.12
C GLN A 55 13.21 -6.94 3.74
N VAL A 56 13.43 -6.11 2.72
CA VAL A 56 14.79 -5.71 2.33
C VAL A 56 15.44 -4.88 3.44
N ALA A 57 14.71 -3.94 4.06
CA ALA A 57 15.23 -3.17 5.19
C ALA A 57 15.70 -4.07 6.35
N LYS A 58 14.93 -5.10 6.69
CA LYS A 58 15.31 -6.12 7.69
C LYS A 58 16.63 -6.86 7.34
N GLN A 59 16.94 -7.00 6.06
CA GLN A 59 18.15 -7.69 5.61
C GLN A 59 19.38 -6.78 5.57
N MET A 60 19.20 -5.45 5.63
CA MET A 60 20.29 -4.46 5.61
C MET A 60 20.91 -4.28 7.00
N THR A 61 21.55 -5.33 7.51
CA THR A 61 22.11 -5.37 8.87
C THR A 61 23.28 -4.41 9.11
N GLU A 62 23.94 -3.92 8.06
CA GLU A 62 25.00 -2.91 8.16
C GLU A 62 24.46 -1.48 8.15
N ALA A 63 23.20 -1.28 7.75
CA ALA A 63 22.59 0.04 7.72
C ALA A 63 22.22 0.49 9.15
N GLU A 64 22.71 1.67 9.53
CA GLU A 64 22.32 2.35 10.76
C GLU A 64 21.02 3.14 10.58
N TYR A 65 20.78 3.59 9.34
CA TYR A 65 19.64 4.43 8.97
C TYR A 65 18.95 3.91 7.73
N THR A 66 17.61 3.86 7.80
CA THR A 66 16.74 3.75 6.62
C THR A 66 16.00 5.06 6.41
N VAL A 67 16.26 5.76 5.29
CA VAL A 67 15.47 6.92 4.88
C VAL A 67 14.39 6.45 3.90
N PHE A 68 13.18 6.27 4.40
CA PHE A 68 12.11 5.58 3.68
C PHE A 68 11.34 6.53 2.74
N CYS A 69 11.52 6.40 1.43
CA CYS A 69 10.79 7.15 0.41
C CYS A 69 9.46 6.46 0.07
N GLY A 70 8.52 6.56 1.00
CA GLY A 70 7.18 5.97 0.94
C GLY A 70 6.19 6.78 1.77
N VAL A 71 5.26 6.11 2.44
CA VAL A 71 4.30 6.72 3.35
C VAL A 71 4.43 6.16 4.76
N HIS A 72 3.82 6.82 5.73
CA HIS A 72 4.03 6.59 7.17
C HIS A 72 3.91 5.12 7.58
N PHE A 73 2.84 4.41 7.21
CA PHE A 73 2.65 3.01 7.59
C PHE A 73 3.73 2.06 7.03
N MET A 74 4.38 2.43 5.91
CA MET A 74 5.50 1.66 5.35
C MET A 74 6.75 1.84 6.21
N ALA A 75 7.01 3.06 6.64
CA ALA A 75 8.11 3.37 7.56
C ALA A 75 7.89 2.72 8.95
N GLU A 76 6.64 2.72 9.47
CA GLU A 76 6.30 1.94 10.67
C GLU A 76 6.59 0.44 10.49
N THR A 77 6.25 -0.12 9.33
CA THR A 77 6.52 -1.53 9.05
C THR A 77 8.03 -1.82 9.00
N ALA A 78 8.81 -0.91 8.43
CA ALA A 78 10.27 -1.02 8.45
C ALA A 78 10.83 -0.94 9.88
N ASP A 79 10.36 0.00 10.70
CA ASP A 79 10.77 0.13 12.11
C ASP A 79 10.48 -1.13 12.93
N MET A 80 9.27 -1.68 12.77
CA MET A 80 8.87 -2.92 13.47
C MET A 80 9.68 -4.17 13.07
N LEU A 81 10.25 -4.20 11.88
CA LEU A 81 10.98 -5.36 11.35
C LEU A 81 12.50 -5.23 11.46
N THR A 82 13.03 -4.05 11.82
CA THR A 82 14.46 -3.80 12.01
C THR A 82 14.84 -3.85 13.49
N ASP A 83 16.15 -3.92 13.76
CA ASP A 83 16.65 -3.95 15.14
C ASP A 83 16.57 -2.58 15.83
N ALA A 84 16.53 -2.55 17.16
CA ALA A 84 16.45 -1.32 17.96
C ALA A 84 17.64 -0.35 17.76
N SER A 85 18.74 -0.78 17.19
CA SER A 85 19.90 0.06 16.83
C SER A 85 19.72 0.74 15.48
N HIS A 86 18.71 0.35 14.71
CA HIS A 86 18.43 0.87 13.39
C HIS A 86 17.40 2.02 13.48
N THR A 87 17.67 3.12 12.80
CA THR A 87 16.80 4.30 12.83
C THR A 87 16.08 4.45 11.49
N VAL A 88 14.75 4.47 11.53
CA VAL A 88 13.91 4.72 10.35
C VAL A 88 13.47 6.17 10.30
N VAL A 89 13.70 6.83 9.20
CA VAL A 89 13.37 8.25 8.94
C VAL A 89 12.40 8.36 7.78
N LEU A 90 11.36 9.19 7.95
CA LEU A 90 10.44 9.57 6.88
C LEU A 90 10.73 11.01 6.46
N PRO A 91 11.13 11.32 5.22
CA PRO A 91 11.53 12.68 4.83
C PRO A 91 10.48 13.78 5.06
N ASP A 92 9.19 13.48 4.89
CA ASP A 92 8.08 14.36 5.32
C ASP A 92 7.05 13.56 6.13
N MET A 93 6.84 13.91 7.42
CA MET A 93 5.84 13.26 8.31
C MET A 93 4.39 13.38 7.81
N ARG A 94 4.12 14.28 6.86
CA ARG A 94 2.80 14.41 6.22
C ARG A 94 2.61 13.45 5.06
N ALA A 95 3.61 12.65 4.72
CA ALA A 95 3.50 11.56 3.76
C ALA A 95 2.71 10.40 4.38
N GLY A 96 1.41 10.59 4.56
CA GLY A 96 0.45 9.61 5.09
C GLY A 96 -0.23 8.79 3.99
N CYS A 97 -1.24 8.02 4.40
CA CYS A 97 -2.11 7.29 3.48
C CYS A 97 -3.56 7.42 3.96
N SER A 98 -4.39 8.10 3.17
CA SER A 98 -5.79 8.34 3.55
C SER A 98 -6.57 7.05 3.77
N MET A 99 -6.26 5.98 3.05
CA MET A 99 -6.89 4.67 3.26
C MET A 99 -6.47 4.06 4.59
N ALA A 100 -5.17 4.11 4.93
CA ALA A 100 -4.67 3.60 6.21
C ALA A 100 -5.32 4.34 7.39
N ASP A 101 -5.58 5.64 7.23
CA ASP A 101 -6.19 6.50 8.26
C ASP A 101 -7.72 6.31 8.37
N MET A 102 -8.37 5.61 7.42
CA MET A 102 -9.81 5.31 7.47
C MET A 102 -10.19 4.26 8.51
N ALA A 103 -9.23 3.49 9.01
CA ALA A 103 -9.40 2.58 10.15
C ALA A 103 -8.46 3.01 11.27
N ASN A 104 -8.98 3.50 12.37
CA ASN A 104 -8.20 3.78 13.57
C ASN A 104 -8.49 2.75 14.68
N ASP A 105 -7.58 2.67 15.63
CA ASP A 105 -7.61 1.69 16.72
C ASP A 105 -8.93 1.71 17.50
N THR A 106 -9.37 2.88 17.96
CA THR A 106 -10.60 3.03 18.77
C THR A 106 -11.84 2.58 18.02
N GLN A 107 -11.98 2.98 16.74
CA GLN A 107 -13.13 2.58 15.92
C GLN A 107 -13.10 1.08 15.59
N THR A 108 -11.90 0.52 15.38
CA THR A 108 -11.75 -0.89 15.05
C THR A 108 -12.04 -1.80 16.23
N GLU A 109 -11.56 -1.47 17.44
CA GLU A 109 -11.88 -2.21 18.68
C GLU A 109 -13.39 -2.16 18.97
N ARG A 110 -14.01 -0.99 18.80
CA ARG A 110 -15.46 -0.83 18.97
C ARG A 110 -16.25 -1.65 17.97
N ALA A 111 -15.89 -1.56 16.70
CA ALA A 111 -16.51 -2.36 15.64
C ALA A 111 -16.41 -3.86 15.94
N PHE A 112 -15.22 -4.32 16.32
CA PHE A 112 -14.97 -5.73 16.59
C PHE A 112 -15.75 -6.22 17.81
N THR A 113 -15.90 -5.38 18.85
CA THR A 113 -16.76 -5.69 20.02
C THR A 113 -18.20 -5.90 19.58
N ILE A 114 -18.79 -4.97 18.81
CA ILE A 114 -20.16 -5.07 18.32
C ILE A 114 -20.34 -6.30 17.43
N LEU A 115 -19.38 -6.55 16.54
CA LEU A 115 -19.43 -7.69 15.63
C LEU A 115 -19.30 -9.03 16.37
N THR A 116 -18.43 -9.11 17.40
CA THR A 116 -18.29 -10.35 18.20
C THR A 116 -19.49 -10.60 19.11
N GLU A 117 -20.16 -9.56 19.61
CA GLU A 117 -21.46 -9.71 20.29
C GLU A 117 -22.53 -10.28 19.36
N ARG A 118 -22.50 -9.94 18.07
CA ARG A 118 -23.49 -10.39 17.08
C ARG A 118 -23.18 -11.77 16.50
N PHE A 119 -21.91 -12.05 16.18
CA PHE A 119 -21.49 -13.25 15.43
C PHE A 119 -20.64 -14.23 16.27
N GLY A 120 -20.34 -13.89 17.52
CA GLY A 120 -19.49 -14.71 18.39
C GLY A 120 -18.03 -14.78 17.93
N GLU A 121 -17.38 -15.90 18.18
CA GLU A 121 -15.98 -16.14 17.85
C GLU A 121 -15.76 -16.59 16.38
N SER A 122 -16.78 -16.51 15.53
CA SER A 122 -16.68 -16.93 14.13
C SER A 122 -15.96 -15.92 13.22
N ILE A 123 -15.53 -14.78 13.77
CA ILE A 123 -14.89 -13.71 12.98
C ILE A 123 -13.37 -13.79 13.09
N LEU A 124 -12.68 -13.69 11.94
CA LEU A 124 -11.24 -13.48 11.88
C LEU A 124 -10.91 -12.16 11.18
N PRO A 125 -10.19 -11.22 11.83
CA PRO A 125 -9.80 -9.99 11.18
C PRO A 125 -8.57 -10.20 10.28
N LEU A 126 -8.59 -9.64 9.09
CA LEU A 126 -7.42 -9.43 8.23
C LEU A 126 -7.23 -7.94 7.98
N THR A 127 -5.99 -7.48 7.94
CA THR A 127 -5.71 -6.12 7.52
C THR A 127 -4.78 -6.06 6.33
N TYR A 128 -5.15 -5.26 5.36
CA TYR A 128 -4.24 -4.88 4.29
C TYR A 128 -3.00 -4.22 4.88
N VAL A 129 -1.83 -4.50 4.33
CA VAL A 129 -0.56 -3.92 4.80
C VAL A 129 -0.59 -2.39 4.81
N ASN A 130 -1.44 -1.78 3.96
CA ASN A 130 -1.74 -0.37 3.94
C ASN A 130 -2.69 0.03 5.11
N SER A 131 -2.20 -0.15 6.31
CA SER A 131 -2.83 0.18 7.59
C SER A 131 -1.76 0.59 8.60
N THR A 132 -2.15 1.29 9.67
CA THR A 132 -1.22 1.71 10.73
C THR A 132 -0.67 0.53 11.52
N ALA A 133 0.43 0.72 12.24
CA ALA A 133 0.98 -0.27 13.16
C ALA A 133 -0.06 -0.72 14.20
N ALA A 134 -0.88 0.21 14.71
CA ALA A 134 -1.95 -0.08 15.66
C ALA A 134 -2.99 -1.07 15.12
N ILE A 135 -3.42 -0.92 13.86
CA ILE A 135 -4.35 -1.84 13.21
C ILE A 135 -3.71 -3.20 12.94
N LYS A 136 -2.44 -3.25 12.56
CA LYS A 136 -1.70 -4.51 12.45
C LYS A 136 -1.61 -5.23 13.81
N ALA A 137 -1.36 -4.46 14.89
CA ALA A 137 -1.33 -5.00 16.24
C ALA A 137 -2.70 -5.53 16.71
N PHE A 138 -3.77 -4.77 16.44
CA PHE A 138 -5.14 -5.23 16.68
C PHE A 138 -5.39 -6.58 16.02
N VAL A 139 -5.14 -6.70 14.72
CA VAL A 139 -5.33 -7.94 13.97
C VAL A 139 -4.47 -9.07 14.53
N GLY A 140 -3.22 -8.77 14.89
CA GLY A 140 -2.29 -9.74 15.50
C GLY A 140 -2.77 -10.28 16.84
N ARG A 141 -3.34 -9.42 17.72
CA ARG A 141 -3.96 -9.81 19.01
C ARG A 141 -5.14 -10.76 18.82
N HIS A 142 -5.94 -10.53 17.78
CA HIS A 142 -7.15 -11.32 17.50
C HIS A 142 -6.92 -12.53 16.58
N GLY A 143 -5.67 -12.98 16.43
CA GLY A 143 -5.35 -14.20 15.68
C GLY A 143 -5.30 -14.06 14.18
N GLY A 144 -5.59 -12.87 13.65
CA GLY A 144 -5.55 -12.57 12.23
C GLY A 144 -4.15 -12.30 11.67
N ALA A 145 -4.07 -11.85 10.43
CA ALA A 145 -2.83 -11.60 9.70
C ALA A 145 -2.92 -10.32 8.86
N THR A 146 -1.77 -9.80 8.47
CA THR A 146 -1.69 -8.83 7.38
C THR A 146 -1.87 -9.52 6.02
N VAL A 147 -2.17 -8.73 5.00
CA VAL A 147 -2.33 -9.18 3.63
C VAL A 147 -1.80 -8.11 2.68
N THR A 148 -1.24 -8.51 1.55
CA THR A 148 -0.88 -7.62 0.44
C THR A 148 -1.79 -7.88 -0.75
N SER A 149 -1.81 -6.98 -1.74
CA SER A 149 -2.52 -7.23 -2.99
C SER A 149 -1.96 -8.43 -3.78
N SER A 150 -0.71 -8.83 -3.51
CA SER A 150 -0.07 -9.97 -4.17
C SER A 150 -0.49 -11.33 -3.60
N ASN A 151 -0.82 -11.40 -2.30
CA ASN A 151 -1.19 -12.65 -1.62
C ASN A 151 -2.62 -12.64 -1.05
N ALA A 152 -3.43 -11.64 -1.43
CA ALA A 152 -4.77 -11.46 -0.88
C ALA A 152 -5.64 -12.71 -1.02
N VAL A 153 -5.63 -13.36 -2.19
CA VAL A 153 -6.42 -14.59 -2.44
C VAL A 153 -6.07 -15.67 -1.43
N GLN A 154 -4.78 -15.97 -1.29
CA GLN A 154 -4.28 -17.01 -0.40
C GLN A 154 -4.59 -16.72 1.09
N MET A 155 -4.47 -15.45 1.49
CA MET A 155 -4.73 -15.04 2.87
C MET A 155 -6.21 -15.02 3.22
N VAL A 156 -7.08 -14.62 2.29
CA VAL A 156 -8.54 -14.66 2.47
C VAL A 156 -9.03 -16.12 2.52
N GLU A 157 -8.50 -16.99 1.64
CA GLU A 157 -8.78 -18.42 1.68
C GLU A 157 -8.38 -19.04 3.03
N TRP A 158 -7.19 -18.74 3.52
CA TRP A 158 -6.72 -19.16 4.84
C TRP A 158 -7.65 -18.66 5.96
N ALA A 159 -8.01 -17.37 5.95
CA ALA A 159 -8.85 -16.79 7.00
C ALA A 159 -10.23 -17.46 7.08
N LEU A 160 -10.84 -17.74 5.92
CA LEU A 160 -12.14 -18.41 5.82
C LEU A 160 -12.09 -19.92 6.12
N ALA A 161 -10.90 -20.52 6.09
CA ALA A 161 -10.69 -21.88 6.60
C ALA A 161 -10.54 -21.92 8.13
N GLU A 162 -10.05 -20.84 8.75
CA GLU A 162 -9.91 -20.72 10.22
C GLU A 162 -11.22 -20.31 10.91
N ARG A 163 -12.03 -19.46 10.27
CA ARG A 163 -13.29 -18.92 10.81
C ARG A 163 -14.31 -18.73 9.68
N ASP A 164 -15.58 -18.74 10.05
CA ASP A 164 -16.68 -18.65 9.08
C ASP A 164 -16.83 -17.25 8.47
N ILE A 165 -16.41 -16.21 9.17
CA ILE A 165 -16.58 -14.80 8.77
C ILE A 165 -15.23 -14.09 8.75
N LEU A 166 -14.92 -13.49 7.61
CA LEU A 166 -13.78 -12.59 7.45
C LEU A 166 -14.17 -11.16 7.80
N PHE A 167 -13.37 -10.47 8.64
CA PHE A 167 -13.43 -9.02 8.83
C PHE A 167 -12.22 -8.37 8.16
N PHE A 168 -12.41 -7.70 7.02
CA PHE A 168 -11.34 -7.16 6.18
C PHE A 168 -11.20 -5.64 6.33
N LEU A 169 -10.00 -5.19 6.68
CA LEU A 169 -9.63 -3.80 6.93
C LEU A 169 -8.47 -3.38 6.00
N PRO A 170 -8.28 -2.07 5.72
CA PRO A 170 -9.29 -1.03 5.75
C PRO A 170 -9.98 -0.84 4.39
N ASP A 171 -9.54 -1.53 3.33
CA ASP A 171 -10.01 -1.36 1.96
C ASP A 171 -11.13 -2.34 1.60
N GLN A 172 -12.34 -1.78 1.41
CA GLN A 172 -13.48 -2.57 1.00
C GLN A 172 -13.33 -3.20 -0.40
N HIS A 173 -12.64 -2.52 -1.31
CA HIS A 173 -12.56 -2.97 -2.70
C HIS A 173 -11.61 -4.16 -2.84
N LEU A 174 -10.40 -4.08 -2.27
CA LEU A 174 -9.47 -5.21 -2.25
C LEU A 174 -10.12 -6.44 -1.60
N GLY A 175 -10.76 -6.25 -0.44
CA GLY A 175 -11.45 -7.34 0.26
C GLY A 175 -12.58 -7.96 -0.57
N ARG A 176 -13.45 -7.12 -1.16
CA ARG A 176 -14.57 -7.55 -2.01
C ARG A 176 -14.09 -8.29 -3.25
N ASN A 177 -13.16 -7.70 -3.99
CA ASN A 177 -12.67 -8.27 -5.24
C ASN A 177 -11.96 -9.61 -4.99
N THR A 178 -11.20 -9.72 -3.90
CA THR A 178 -10.53 -10.96 -3.51
C THR A 178 -11.52 -12.04 -3.11
N ALA A 179 -12.49 -11.71 -2.25
CA ALA A 179 -13.50 -12.67 -1.81
C ALA A 179 -14.39 -13.15 -2.99
N HIS A 180 -14.74 -12.23 -3.91
CA HIS A 180 -15.49 -12.58 -5.10
C HIS A 180 -14.69 -13.50 -6.04
N ALA A 181 -13.39 -13.27 -6.20
CA ALA A 181 -12.52 -14.16 -6.97
C ALA A 181 -12.44 -15.59 -6.39
N LEU A 182 -12.65 -15.73 -5.07
CA LEU A 182 -12.77 -17.03 -4.38
C LEU A 182 -14.17 -17.66 -4.46
N GLY A 183 -15.09 -17.02 -5.20
CA GLY A 183 -16.45 -17.54 -5.42
C GLY A 183 -17.45 -17.15 -4.34
N ILE A 184 -17.13 -16.25 -3.43
CA ILE A 184 -18.08 -15.70 -2.46
C ILE A 184 -18.96 -14.67 -3.19
N PRO A 185 -20.30 -14.85 -3.22
CA PRO A 185 -21.19 -13.93 -3.89
C PRO A 185 -21.29 -12.60 -3.12
N LEU A 186 -21.58 -11.51 -3.83
CA LEU A 186 -21.68 -10.17 -3.23
C LEU A 186 -22.79 -10.11 -2.16
N GLU A 187 -23.83 -10.90 -2.31
CA GLU A 187 -24.94 -11.04 -1.37
C GLU A 187 -24.54 -11.62 0.00
N GLN A 188 -23.33 -12.15 0.14
CA GLN A 188 -22.74 -12.61 1.41
C GLN A 188 -21.69 -11.64 1.98
N MET A 189 -21.57 -10.45 1.41
CA MET A 189 -20.62 -9.43 1.82
C MET A 189 -21.32 -8.24 2.45
N ALA A 190 -21.10 -8.04 3.74
CA ALA A 190 -21.60 -6.90 4.50
C ALA A 190 -20.56 -5.76 4.51
N ILE A 191 -21.02 -4.53 4.73
CA ILE A 191 -20.18 -3.35 4.89
C ILE A 191 -20.27 -2.85 6.32
N TRP A 192 -19.15 -2.68 7.00
CA TRP A 192 -19.08 -1.95 8.25
C TRP A 192 -18.87 -0.46 7.99
N ASP A 193 -19.84 0.37 8.40
CA ASP A 193 -19.74 1.84 8.34
C ASP A 193 -19.18 2.38 9.67
N PRO A 194 -17.89 2.77 9.77
CA PRO A 194 -17.28 3.21 11.02
C PRO A 194 -17.75 4.59 11.49
N ILE A 195 -18.41 5.36 10.62
CA ILE A 195 -18.96 6.67 10.99
C ILE A 195 -20.29 6.50 11.72
N LYS A 196 -21.06 5.50 11.32
CA LYS A 196 -22.38 5.22 11.91
C LYS A 196 -22.34 4.11 12.96
N ASP A 197 -21.23 3.39 13.09
CA ASP A 197 -21.09 2.16 13.90
C ASP A 197 -22.18 1.13 13.56
N GLU A 198 -22.42 0.92 12.27
CA GLU A 198 -23.44 -0.02 11.82
C GLU A 198 -22.92 -1.00 10.75
N LEU A 199 -23.47 -2.20 10.79
CA LEU A 199 -23.29 -3.19 9.74
C LEU A 199 -24.40 -3.02 8.70
N VAL A 200 -24.04 -2.64 7.48
CA VAL A 200 -24.95 -2.51 6.34
C VAL A 200 -24.96 -3.83 5.58
N PHE A 201 -26.10 -4.52 5.62
CA PHE A 201 -26.29 -5.80 4.96
C PHE A 201 -27.79 -6.02 4.67
N ASP A 202 -28.11 -6.48 3.46
CA ASP A 202 -29.50 -6.67 3.03
C ASP A 202 -30.02 -8.11 3.26
N GLY A 203 -29.15 -9.02 3.77
CA GLY A 203 -29.48 -10.42 4.05
C GLY A 203 -29.66 -10.71 5.54
N GLU A 204 -29.75 -12.00 5.88
CA GLU A 204 -29.82 -12.48 7.26
C GLU A 204 -28.39 -12.71 7.80
N ASP A 205 -28.19 -12.58 9.12
CA ASP A 205 -26.88 -12.72 9.76
C ASP A 205 -26.14 -14.02 9.42
N GLN A 206 -26.88 -15.10 9.25
CA GLN A 206 -26.34 -16.42 8.90
C GLN A 206 -25.74 -16.50 7.48
N ASP A 207 -26.06 -15.53 6.62
CA ASP A 207 -25.58 -15.47 5.25
C ASP A 207 -24.27 -14.68 5.13
N VAL A 208 -23.87 -13.94 6.19
CA VAL A 208 -22.65 -13.12 6.20
C VAL A 208 -21.40 -14.01 6.20
N ARG A 209 -20.56 -13.83 5.20
CA ARG A 209 -19.24 -14.51 5.08
C ARG A 209 -18.09 -13.50 5.12
N VAL A 210 -18.32 -12.28 4.69
CA VAL A 210 -17.31 -11.23 4.64
C VAL A 210 -17.87 -9.91 5.14
N ILE A 211 -17.17 -9.29 6.06
CA ILE A 211 -17.47 -7.95 6.56
C ILE A 211 -16.33 -7.05 6.08
N LEU A 212 -16.65 -6.05 5.29
CA LEU A 212 -15.71 -5.12 4.68
C LEU A 212 -15.76 -3.79 5.41
N TRP A 213 -14.63 -3.32 5.92
CA TRP A 213 -14.51 -1.95 6.41
C TRP A 213 -14.73 -0.95 5.28
N LYS A 214 -15.55 0.07 5.48
CA LYS A 214 -15.92 1.06 4.47
C LYS A 214 -14.79 2.07 4.20
N GLY A 215 -13.62 1.61 3.87
CA GLY A 215 -12.50 2.42 3.42
C GLY A 215 -12.17 2.16 1.95
N HIS A 216 -11.34 3.01 1.36
CA HIS A 216 -10.94 2.93 -0.04
C HIS A 216 -9.66 3.71 -0.32
N CYS A 217 -8.97 3.39 -1.41
CA CYS A 217 -7.86 4.17 -1.91
C CYS A 217 -8.37 5.35 -2.75
N SER A 218 -8.02 6.58 -2.36
CA SER A 218 -8.43 7.81 -3.06
C SER A 218 -7.89 7.92 -4.50
N VAL A 219 -6.87 7.14 -4.85
CA VAL A 219 -6.32 7.02 -6.21
C VAL A 219 -7.18 6.07 -7.03
N HIS A 220 -7.37 4.84 -6.55
CA HIS A 220 -8.03 3.78 -7.30
C HIS A 220 -9.55 3.99 -7.43
N GLU A 221 -10.17 4.72 -6.50
CA GLU A 221 -11.58 5.11 -6.56
C GLU A 221 -11.93 6.05 -7.76
N LYS A 222 -10.91 6.66 -8.38
CA LYS A 222 -11.10 7.56 -9.53
C LYS A 222 -11.19 6.85 -10.88
N PHE A 223 -10.96 5.55 -10.92
CA PHE A 223 -11.18 4.77 -12.13
C PHE A 223 -12.63 4.35 -12.24
N THR A 224 -13.19 4.43 -13.44
CA THR A 224 -14.62 4.18 -13.70
C THR A 224 -14.84 3.26 -14.90
N VAL A 225 -15.96 2.56 -14.91
CA VAL A 225 -16.41 1.76 -16.06
C VAL A 225 -16.56 2.63 -17.31
N GLY A 226 -17.02 3.90 -17.16
CA GLY A 226 -17.14 4.82 -18.29
C GLY A 226 -15.83 5.09 -19.02
N GLN A 227 -14.68 5.09 -18.31
CA GLN A 227 -13.36 5.21 -18.92
C GLN A 227 -12.99 3.94 -19.71
N ILE A 228 -13.30 2.77 -19.17
CA ILE A 228 -13.14 1.47 -19.86
C ILE A 228 -13.98 1.46 -21.15
N ASP A 229 -15.26 1.82 -21.05
CA ASP A 229 -16.17 1.88 -22.20
C ASP A 229 -15.69 2.84 -23.28
N GLN A 230 -15.04 3.94 -22.90
CA GLN A 230 -14.45 4.87 -23.86
C GLN A 230 -13.32 4.20 -24.66
N PHE A 231 -12.40 3.47 -23.99
CA PHE A 231 -11.35 2.72 -24.68
C PHE A 231 -11.93 1.60 -25.56
N ARG A 232 -12.94 0.86 -25.07
CA ARG A 232 -13.60 -0.18 -25.86
C ARG A 232 -14.20 0.35 -27.16
N LYS A 233 -14.65 1.62 -27.17
CA LYS A 233 -15.23 2.27 -28.37
C LYS A 233 -14.17 2.85 -29.31
N THR A 234 -13.10 3.45 -28.76
CA THR A 234 -12.11 4.20 -29.55
C THR A 234 -10.86 3.41 -29.92
N ASP A 235 -10.49 2.42 -29.11
CA ASP A 235 -9.32 1.55 -29.30
C ASP A 235 -9.58 0.17 -28.71
N PRO A 236 -10.43 -0.66 -29.34
CA PRO A 236 -10.88 -1.94 -28.80
C PRO A 236 -9.77 -3.00 -28.63
N GLU A 237 -8.61 -2.79 -29.25
CA GLU A 237 -7.45 -3.67 -29.12
C GLU A 237 -6.62 -3.39 -27.85
N ARG A 238 -6.85 -2.23 -27.20
CA ARG A 238 -6.14 -1.82 -26.00
C ARG A 238 -6.58 -2.64 -24.82
N LYS A 239 -5.64 -3.31 -24.18
CA LYS A 239 -5.87 -4.11 -22.96
C LYS A 239 -6.04 -3.19 -21.76
N ILE A 240 -7.02 -3.49 -20.94
CA ILE A 240 -7.30 -2.78 -19.68
C ILE A 240 -6.76 -3.61 -18.52
N LEU A 241 -5.82 -3.04 -17.76
CA LEU A 241 -5.19 -3.68 -16.62
C LEU A 241 -5.33 -2.77 -15.39
N VAL A 242 -5.97 -3.25 -14.33
CA VAL A 242 -6.27 -2.43 -13.16
C VAL A 242 -5.76 -3.05 -11.85
N HIS A 243 -5.53 -2.21 -10.84
CA HIS A 243 -5.24 -2.66 -9.49
C HIS A 243 -6.53 -3.12 -8.78
N PRO A 244 -6.50 -4.16 -7.94
CA PRO A 244 -7.70 -4.69 -7.26
C PRO A 244 -8.26 -3.77 -6.16
N GLU A 245 -7.64 -2.64 -5.87
CA GLU A 245 -8.22 -1.56 -5.06
C GLU A 245 -9.23 -0.69 -5.85
N CYS A 246 -9.37 -0.90 -7.17
CA CYS A 246 -10.45 -0.30 -7.95
C CYS A 246 -11.80 -0.90 -7.54
N SER A 247 -12.89 -0.16 -7.81
CA SER A 247 -14.23 -0.67 -7.51
C SER A 247 -14.50 -2.02 -8.20
N HIS A 248 -15.43 -2.79 -7.66
CA HIS A 248 -15.74 -4.12 -8.19
C HIS A 248 -16.17 -4.08 -9.66
N GLU A 249 -16.93 -3.07 -10.02
CA GLU A 249 -17.44 -2.86 -11.39
C GLU A 249 -16.28 -2.60 -12.36
N VAL A 250 -15.26 -1.84 -11.94
CA VAL A 250 -14.07 -1.55 -12.74
C VAL A 250 -13.21 -2.80 -12.90
N VAL A 251 -12.99 -3.55 -11.82
CA VAL A 251 -12.23 -4.80 -11.86
C VAL A 251 -12.92 -5.82 -12.78
N THR A 252 -14.24 -5.95 -12.68
CA THR A 252 -15.03 -6.89 -13.49
C THR A 252 -15.05 -6.51 -14.98
N ALA A 253 -15.03 -5.21 -15.31
CA ALA A 253 -15.03 -4.71 -16.69
C ALA A 253 -13.64 -4.72 -17.34
N SER A 254 -12.57 -4.87 -16.55
CA SER A 254 -11.19 -4.92 -17.05
C SER A 254 -10.83 -6.26 -17.71
N ASP A 255 -9.76 -6.30 -18.51
CA ASP A 255 -9.24 -7.56 -19.08
C ASP A 255 -8.41 -8.33 -18.06
N LEU A 256 -7.65 -7.59 -17.23
CA LEU A 256 -6.76 -8.12 -16.21
C LEU A 256 -6.80 -7.24 -14.97
N ASN A 257 -6.62 -7.84 -13.83
CA ASN A 257 -6.38 -7.13 -12.59
C ASN A 257 -5.31 -7.83 -11.75
N GLY A 258 -4.58 -7.06 -10.96
CA GLY A 258 -3.57 -7.61 -10.08
C GLY A 258 -2.76 -6.55 -9.35
N SER A 259 -1.90 -7.01 -8.44
CA SER A 259 -1.02 -6.16 -7.63
C SER A 259 -0.09 -5.30 -8.48
N THR A 260 0.57 -4.33 -7.85
CA THR A 260 1.61 -3.51 -8.48
C THR A 260 2.69 -4.39 -9.14
N ALA A 261 3.16 -5.43 -8.45
CA ALA A 261 4.13 -6.37 -9.00
C ALA A 261 3.58 -7.13 -10.22
N TYR A 262 2.30 -7.53 -10.18
CA TYR A 262 1.65 -8.17 -11.31
C TYR A 262 1.54 -7.23 -12.52
N ILE A 263 1.16 -5.98 -12.30
CA ILE A 263 1.09 -4.95 -13.35
C ILE A 263 2.45 -4.80 -14.04
N ILE A 264 3.52 -4.61 -13.26
CA ILE A 264 4.90 -4.49 -13.78
C ILE A 264 5.25 -5.73 -14.60
N GLN A 265 5.02 -6.93 -14.06
CA GLN A 265 5.34 -8.19 -14.74
C GLN A 265 4.58 -8.38 -16.05
N GLN A 266 3.30 -7.94 -16.14
CA GLN A 266 2.53 -8.00 -17.38
C GLN A 266 3.11 -7.09 -18.46
N ILE A 267 3.59 -5.91 -18.07
CA ILE A 267 4.22 -4.96 -19.00
C ILE A 267 5.58 -5.48 -19.46
N GLU A 268 6.44 -5.96 -18.55
CA GLU A 268 7.77 -6.53 -18.88
C GLU A 268 7.69 -7.73 -19.85
N ARG A 269 6.60 -8.51 -19.77
CA ARG A 269 6.38 -9.68 -20.63
C ARG A 269 5.59 -9.37 -21.91
N ALA A 270 5.15 -8.13 -22.08
CA ALA A 270 4.31 -7.76 -23.21
C ALA A 270 5.10 -7.77 -24.54
N ALA A 271 4.46 -8.24 -25.61
CA ALA A 271 5.06 -8.18 -26.92
C ALA A 271 5.12 -6.71 -27.42
N PRO A 272 6.19 -6.31 -28.15
CA PRO A 272 6.28 -4.99 -28.75
C PRO A 272 5.03 -4.62 -29.56
N GLY A 273 4.60 -3.38 -29.47
CA GLY A 273 3.39 -2.87 -30.12
C GLY A 273 2.10 -3.16 -29.36
N THR A 274 2.13 -3.88 -28.21
CA THR A 274 0.94 -4.07 -27.40
C THR A 274 0.50 -2.75 -26.77
N LYS A 275 -0.81 -2.52 -26.75
CA LYS A 275 -1.42 -1.32 -26.18
C LYS A 275 -2.05 -1.61 -24.82
N TRP A 276 -1.79 -0.73 -23.86
CA TRP A 276 -2.27 -0.87 -22.48
C TRP A 276 -2.91 0.41 -21.95
N ALA A 277 -4.05 0.30 -21.28
CA ALA A 277 -4.60 1.32 -20.40
C ALA A 277 -4.56 0.79 -18.97
N ILE A 278 -3.76 1.44 -18.11
CA ILE A 278 -3.46 0.95 -16.78
C ILE A 278 -4.21 1.78 -15.74
N GLY A 279 -4.99 1.12 -14.89
CA GLY A 279 -5.72 1.71 -13.77
C GLY A 279 -4.96 1.55 -12.46
N THR A 280 -3.90 2.32 -12.26
CA THR A 280 -3.14 2.44 -11.02
C THR A 280 -2.48 3.82 -10.90
N GLU A 281 -1.59 4.01 -9.93
CA GLU A 281 -0.93 5.28 -9.62
C GLU A 281 -0.10 5.81 -10.80
N MET A 282 -0.22 7.12 -11.05
CA MET A 282 0.24 7.79 -12.26
C MET A 282 1.77 7.77 -12.43
N ASN A 283 2.57 7.91 -11.35
CA ASN A 283 4.03 7.89 -11.45
C ASN A 283 4.52 6.53 -11.96
N LEU A 284 3.92 5.44 -11.47
CA LEU A 284 4.22 4.10 -11.97
C LEU A 284 3.85 3.97 -13.44
N VAL A 285 2.65 4.40 -13.84
CA VAL A 285 2.19 4.29 -15.24
C VAL A 285 3.13 5.06 -16.17
N ASN A 286 3.50 6.29 -15.80
CA ASN A 286 4.41 7.12 -16.59
C ASN A 286 5.81 6.49 -16.69
N ARG A 287 6.32 5.92 -15.59
CA ARG A 287 7.62 5.22 -15.58
C ARG A 287 7.59 4.02 -16.50
N LEU A 288 6.55 3.19 -16.44
CA LEU A 288 6.39 2.05 -17.33
C LEU A 288 6.34 2.49 -18.80
N ALA A 289 5.62 3.56 -19.12
CA ALA A 289 5.57 4.11 -20.47
C ALA A 289 6.95 4.61 -20.96
N THR A 290 7.74 5.21 -20.07
CA THR A 290 9.08 5.73 -20.38
C THR A 290 10.11 4.59 -20.55
N THR A 291 10.02 3.56 -19.70
CA THR A 291 10.96 2.44 -19.70
C THR A 291 10.67 1.40 -20.80
N HIS A 292 9.42 1.38 -21.32
CA HIS A 292 8.98 0.46 -22.37
C HIS A 292 8.44 1.23 -23.59
N PRO A 293 9.30 2.00 -24.28
CA PRO A 293 8.87 2.82 -25.44
C PRO A 293 8.41 1.98 -26.64
N GLU A 294 8.67 0.67 -26.64
CA GLU A 294 8.17 -0.29 -27.64
C GLU A 294 6.69 -0.66 -27.42
N LEU A 295 6.08 -0.26 -26.30
CA LEU A 295 4.68 -0.46 -25.96
C LEU A 295 3.92 0.86 -25.99
N ASP A 296 2.60 0.79 -26.21
CA ASP A 296 1.72 1.96 -26.11
C ASP A 296 0.99 1.92 -24.76
N ILE A 297 1.58 2.53 -23.73
CA ILE A 297 1.07 2.53 -22.35
C ILE A 297 0.48 3.89 -22.03
N VAL A 298 -0.77 3.91 -21.56
CA VAL A 298 -1.46 5.10 -21.07
C VAL A 298 -2.16 4.83 -19.74
N SER A 299 -2.44 5.89 -18.97
CA SER A 299 -3.33 5.76 -17.83
C SER A 299 -4.78 5.54 -18.30
N LEU A 300 -5.51 4.67 -17.60
CA LEU A 300 -6.96 4.49 -17.79
C LEU A 300 -7.72 5.81 -17.55
N ASN A 301 -7.21 6.67 -16.65
CA ASN A 301 -7.72 8.02 -16.42
C ASN A 301 -6.65 9.06 -16.76
N PRO A 302 -6.68 9.69 -17.94
CA PRO A 302 -5.66 10.66 -18.35
C PRO A 302 -5.65 11.96 -17.54
N PHE A 303 -6.69 12.22 -16.76
CA PHE A 303 -6.83 13.41 -15.90
C PHE A 303 -6.48 13.13 -14.44
N MET A 304 -5.88 11.99 -14.17
CA MET A 304 -5.53 11.58 -12.83
C MET A 304 -4.36 12.38 -12.28
N CYS A 305 -4.47 12.77 -11.01
CA CYS A 305 -3.33 13.29 -10.26
C CYS A 305 -2.58 12.14 -9.61
N PRO A 306 -1.26 12.24 -9.46
CA PRO A 306 -0.48 11.31 -8.63
C PRO A 306 -1.01 11.24 -7.19
N CYS A 307 -0.60 10.22 -6.45
CA CYS A 307 -0.91 10.13 -5.02
C CYS A 307 -0.29 11.32 -4.27
N LEU A 308 -1.13 12.25 -3.80
CA LEU A 308 -0.69 13.52 -3.22
C LEU A 308 0.16 13.33 -1.96
N THR A 309 -0.15 12.34 -1.14
CA THR A 309 0.56 12.08 0.11
C THR A 309 1.91 11.39 -0.15
N MET A 310 1.97 10.44 -1.08
CA MET A 310 3.22 9.83 -1.54
C MET A 310 4.17 10.89 -2.14
N ASN A 311 3.62 11.82 -2.92
CA ASN A 311 4.37 12.89 -3.59
C ASN A 311 4.76 14.06 -2.67
N ARG A 312 4.49 13.98 -1.37
CA ARG A 312 5.04 14.88 -0.36
C ARG A 312 6.56 14.78 -0.24
N ILE A 313 7.09 13.60 -0.47
CA ILE A 313 8.53 13.40 -0.50
C ILE A 313 9.04 13.84 -1.87
N ASP A 314 9.85 14.88 -1.86
CA ASP A 314 10.50 15.50 -3.02
C ASP A 314 12.01 15.69 -2.75
N LEU A 315 12.75 16.21 -3.71
CA LEU A 315 14.18 16.43 -3.57
C LEU A 315 14.56 17.30 -2.35
N PRO A 316 13.87 18.44 -2.08
CA PRO A 316 14.16 19.24 -0.90
C PRO A 316 14.01 18.49 0.42
N HIS A 317 12.91 17.72 0.59
CA HIS A 317 12.68 16.94 1.81
C HIS A 317 13.69 15.80 1.94
N LEU A 318 14.01 15.12 0.84
CA LEU A 318 14.99 14.05 0.84
C LEU A 318 16.40 14.56 1.16
N ALA A 319 16.86 15.63 0.50
CA ALA A 319 18.16 16.23 0.76
C ALA A 319 18.31 16.68 2.22
N TRP A 320 17.30 17.37 2.76
CA TRP A 320 17.27 17.77 4.15
C TRP A 320 17.36 16.59 5.11
N ALA A 321 16.53 15.58 4.93
CA ALA A 321 16.54 14.41 5.81
C ALA A 321 17.89 13.69 5.79
N LEU A 322 18.50 13.57 4.61
CA LEU A 322 19.80 12.91 4.45
C LEU A 322 20.94 13.70 5.12
N GLU A 323 21.00 15.02 4.97
CA GLU A 323 22.01 15.84 5.66
C GLU A 323 21.86 15.76 7.20
N GLN A 324 20.63 15.73 7.72
CA GLN A 324 20.40 15.59 9.16
C GLN A 324 20.81 14.19 9.67
N VAL A 325 20.55 13.16 8.89
CA VAL A 325 21.01 11.78 9.20
C VAL A 325 22.55 11.71 9.20
N GLU A 326 23.21 12.30 8.21
CA GLU A 326 24.67 12.36 8.14
C GLU A 326 25.29 13.14 9.31
N ALA A 327 24.65 14.23 9.74
CA ALA A 327 25.09 15.02 10.89
C ALA A 327 24.90 14.30 12.25
N GLY A 328 24.23 13.14 12.27
CA GLY A 328 23.90 12.44 13.51
C GLY A 328 22.73 13.05 14.27
N GLU A 329 21.95 13.89 13.63
CA GLU A 329 20.76 14.58 14.17
C GLU A 329 19.51 14.22 13.35
N PRO A 330 19.16 12.90 13.22
CA PRO A 330 18.07 12.47 12.36
C PRO A 330 16.74 13.14 12.74
N VAL A 331 16.00 13.56 11.72
CA VAL A 331 14.69 14.19 11.84
C VAL A 331 13.60 13.22 11.44
N ASN A 332 12.35 13.49 11.85
CA ASN A 332 11.21 12.68 11.45
C ASN A 332 11.41 11.16 11.68
N ILE A 333 11.97 10.82 12.83
CA ILE A 333 12.19 9.43 13.23
C ILE A 333 10.83 8.76 13.42
N ILE A 334 10.68 7.59 12.84
CA ILE A 334 9.53 6.71 13.05
C ILE A 334 9.87 5.75 14.19
N THR A 335 8.98 5.65 15.16
CA THR A 335 9.12 4.72 16.27
C THR A 335 7.77 4.13 16.62
N VAL A 336 7.68 2.82 16.62
CA VAL A 336 6.51 2.07 17.08
C VAL A 336 6.83 1.49 18.47
N ASP A 337 5.92 1.66 19.43
CA ASP A 337 6.14 1.12 20.77
C ASP A 337 6.22 -0.41 20.79
N ALA A 338 6.88 -0.94 21.82
CA ALA A 338 7.21 -2.37 21.90
C ALA A 338 5.98 -3.29 21.97
N GLU A 339 4.86 -2.84 22.55
CA GLU A 339 3.63 -3.63 22.64
C GLU A 339 2.95 -3.71 21.27
N THR A 340 2.78 -2.56 20.60
CA THR A 340 2.26 -2.47 19.25
C THR A 340 3.13 -3.29 18.29
N THR A 341 4.45 -3.13 18.34
CA THR A 341 5.40 -3.91 17.53
C THR A 341 5.22 -5.40 17.71
N ARG A 342 5.15 -5.88 18.95
CA ARG A 342 4.99 -7.30 19.26
C ARG A 342 3.79 -7.91 18.55
N TYR A 343 2.62 -7.28 18.62
CA TYR A 343 1.41 -7.83 18.05
C TYR A 343 1.32 -7.60 16.53
N ALA A 344 1.80 -6.45 16.04
CA ALA A 344 1.86 -6.18 14.60
C ALA A 344 2.78 -7.17 13.87
N VAL A 345 3.94 -7.48 14.46
CA VAL A 345 4.89 -8.48 13.92
C VAL A 345 4.23 -9.87 13.85
N LEU A 346 3.41 -10.27 14.83
CA LEU A 346 2.67 -11.54 14.75
C LEU A 346 1.73 -11.59 13.53
N ALA A 347 1.06 -10.47 13.19
CA ALA A 347 0.21 -10.42 12.02
C ALA A 347 1.01 -10.49 10.72
N LEU A 348 2.17 -9.83 10.66
CA LEU A 348 3.10 -9.87 9.54
C LEU A 348 3.72 -11.27 9.36
N GLU A 349 4.18 -11.90 10.44
CA GLU A 349 4.76 -13.24 10.40
C GLU A 349 3.76 -14.32 9.94
N ARG A 350 2.48 -14.21 10.38
CA ARG A 350 1.43 -15.12 9.90
C ARG A 350 1.21 -15.02 8.40
N MET A 351 1.31 -13.83 7.85
CA MET A 351 1.28 -13.61 6.41
C MET A 351 2.52 -14.21 5.73
N LEU A 352 3.72 -13.88 6.23
CA LEU A 352 4.99 -14.33 5.63
C LEU A 352 5.15 -15.85 5.65
N ALA A 353 4.60 -16.53 6.66
CA ALA A 353 4.64 -17.99 6.74
C ALA A 353 3.74 -18.68 5.70
N ARG A 354 2.89 -17.91 5.00
CA ARG A 354 1.89 -18.39 4.02
C ARG A 354 2.05 -17.79 2.62
N SER A 355 3.05 -16.94 2.41
CA SER A 355 3.31 -16.27 1.12
C SER A 355 4.28 -17.05 0.26
#